data_bc2ce0336d3cb4a352adbf6321be51c2
#
_entry.id   bc2ce0336d3cb4a352adbf6321be51c2
#
_cell.length_a   1.000
_cell.length_b   1.000
_cell.length_c   1.000
_cell.angle_alpha   90.00
_cell.angle_beta   90.00
_cell.angle_gamma   90.00
#
_symmetry.space_group_name_H-M   'P 1'
#
loop_
_entity.id
_entity.type
_entity.pdbx_description
1 polymer ?
#
loop_
_entity_poly.entity_id
_entity_poly.type
_entity_poly.pdbx_seq_one_letter_code
_entity_poly.pdbx_strand_id
1 'polypeptide(L)'
;MNKTSNLLIRKENYRLWFEFYKLCRLSIRTDVKLNLKKSEEFYKPWGDVTNIKFDDWWKTHDHLFQEPIIKVLDDISQRQTPDSLIIELPLNLSTSNLVDTLKKLIEENQKPISKKKKIMFTGTYQLTDSSELRFKTMRNKLNIYRDVYLVNRRPSTPKLLPMVVDYYRGKKRMKIPTTLDESTNDLGNIIKNLGRWMKDGEKIMLNVSNGEFPGNY
;
A
#
# COMPACT_ATOMS: atom_id res chain seq x y z
N MET A 1 -20.60 -3.55 9.86
CA MET A 1 -19.18 -3.99 9.92
C MET A 1 -18.49 -3.25 11.06
N ASN A 2 -17.82 -3.98 11.96
CA ASN A 2 -17.21 -3.40 13.16
C ASN A 2 -16.00 -2.50 12.81
N LYS A 3 -15.87 -1.32 13.44
CA LYS A 3 -14.73 -0.40 13.30
C LYS A 3 -13.37 -1.10 13.47
N THR A 4 -13.28 -2.05 14.38
CA THR A 4 -12.05 -2.84 14.65
C THR A 4 -11.63 -3.71 13.45
N SER A 5 -12.58 -4.28 12.70
CA SER A 5 -12.31 -5.08 11.50
C SER A 5 -11.69 -4.22 10.38
N ASN A 6 -12.20 -3.00 10.18
CA ASN A 6 -11.70 -2.09 9.15
C ASN A 6 -10.27 -1.60 9.46
N LEU A 7 -9.95 -1.33 10.72
CA LEU A 7 -8.62 -0.94 11.15
C LEU A 7 -7.58 -2.04 10.92
N LEU A 8 -7.96 -3.30 11.18
CA LEU A 8 -7.07 -4.45 10.94
C LEU A 8 -6.82 -4.68 9.45
N ILE A 9 -7.86 -4.59 8.62
CA ILE A 9 -7.73 -4.71 7.15
C ILE A 9 -6.82 -3.60 6.61
N ARG A 10 -7.00 -2.38 7.10
CA ARG A 10 -6.20 -1.23 6.70
C ARG A 10 -4.72 -1.40 7.06
N LYS A 11 -4.42 -1.84 8.29
CA LYS A 11 -3.05 -2.14 8.74
C LYS A 11 -2.38 -3.21 7.85
N GLU A 12 -3.12 -4.24 7.45
CA GLU A 12 -2.59 -5.30 6.58
C GLU A 12 -2.27 -4.83 5.16
N ASN A 13 -3.03 -3.87 4.63
CA ASN A 13 -2.72 -3.25 3.34
C ASN A 13 -1.41 -2.46 3.41
N TYR A 14 -1.18 -1.71 4.48
CA TYR A 14 0.08 -0.99 4.69
C TYR A 14 1.24 -1.96 4.97
N ARG A 15 0.98 -3.10 5.62
CA ARG A 15 1.98 -4.18 5.76
C ARG A 15 2.42 -4.70 4.39
N LEU A 16 1.50 -4.93 3.47
CA LEU A 16 1.83 -5.36 2.12
C LEU A 16 2.65 -4.31 1.38
N TRP A 17 2.29 -3.04 1.49
CA TRP A 17 3.06 -1.94 0.92
C TRP A 17 4.49 -1.91 1.47
N PHE A 18 4.64 -1.96 2.79
CA PHE A 18 5.93 -2.02 3.45
C PHE A 18 6.78 -3.19 2.96
N GLU A 19 6.22 -4.39 2.87
CA GLU A 19 6.94 -5.58 2.41
C GLU A 19 7.36 -5.47 0.92
N PHE A 20 6.52 -4.91 0.05
CA PHE A 20 6.92 -4.64 -1.32
C PHE A 20 8.01 -3.57 -1.41
N TYR A 21 7.92 -2.51 -0.62
CA TYR A 21 8.98 -1.49 -0.57
C TYR A 21 10.29 -2.07 -0.04
N LYS A 22 10.24 -2.83 1.03
CA LYS A 22 11.40 -3.57 1.56
C LYS A 22 12.01 -4.48 0.49
N LEU A 23 11.18 -5.16 -0.29
CA LEU A 23 11.63 -5.99 -1.39
C LEU A 23 12.31 -5.16 -2.49
N CYS A 24 11.80 -3.97 -2.84
CA CYS A 24 12.47 -3.04 -3.76
C CYS A 24 13.86 -2.63 -3.26
N ARG A 25 14.01 -2.38 -1.96
CA ARG A 25 15.30 -1.99 -1.35
C ARG A 25 16.31 -3.15 -1.30
N LEU A 26 15.82 -4.37 -1.10
CA LEU A 26 16.65 -5.60 -1.02
C LEU A 26 16.87 -6.24 -2.40
N SER A 27 16.15 -5.83 -3.42
CA SER A 27 16.13 -6.53 -4.70
C SER A 27 17.34 -6.21 -5.58
N ILE A 28 18.42 -6.86 -5.26
CA ILE A 28 19.61 -6.97 -6.11
C ILE A 28 19.37 -7.89 -7.33
N ARG A 29 18.19 -8.54 -7.43
CA ARG A 29 17.93 -9.67 -8.37
C ARG A 29 16.69 -9.50 -9.24
N THR A 30 16.16 -8.31 -9.40
CA THR A 30 15.03 -8.10 -10.31
C THR A 30 15.50 -7.45 -11.60
N ASP A 31 14.98 -7.91 -12.77
CA ASP A 31 15.21 -7.24 -14.06
C ASP A 31 14.28 -6.02 -14.24
N VAL A 32 13.41 -5.76 -13.27
CA VAL A 32 12.55 -4.59 -13.26
C VAL A 32 13.42 -3.36 -13.01
N LYS A 33 13.42 -2.43 -13.95
CA LYS A 33 14.11 -1.14 -13.79
C LYS A 33 13.36 -0.28 -12.76
N LEU A 34 13.73 -0.43 -11.50
CA LEU A 34 13.15 0.33 -10.39
C LEU A 34 13.67 1.78 -10.41
N ASN A 35 12.80 2.74 -10.12
CA ASN A 35 13.17 4.13 -9.94
C ASN A 35 13.66 4.37 -8.50
N LEU A 36 14.86 3.88 -8.18
CA LEU A 36 15.40 3.92 -6.81
C LEU A 36 15.54 5.35 -6.27
N LYS A 37 15.96 6.30 -7.10
CA LYS A 37 16.11 7.71 -6.67
C LYS A 37 14.78 8.32 -6.25
N LYS A 38 13.74 8.18 -7.07
CA LYS A 38 12.38 8.65 -6.74
C LYS A 38 11.83 7.93 -5.53
N SER A 39 12.09 6.62 -5.44
CA SER A 39 11.70 5.78 -4.31
C SER A 39 12.33 6.27 -3.00
N GLU A 40 13.64 6.55 -2.98
CA GLU A 40 14.35 7.04 -1.80
C GLU A 40 13.81 8.39 -1.31
N GLU A 41 13.53 9.30 -2.23
CA GLU A 41 12.96 10.60 -1.90
C GLU A 41 11.55 10.47 -1.32
N PHE A 42 10.70 9.69 -1.98
CA PHE A 42 9.30 9.49 -1.56
C PHE A 42 9.19 8.80 -0.20
N TYR A 43 9.99 7.75 0.04
CA TYR A 43 9.97 6.98 1.27
C TYR A 43 10.96 7.45 2.34
N LYS A 44 11.56 8.63 2.16
CA LYS A 44 12.47 9.20 3.17
C LYS A 44 11.89 9.20 4.59
N PRO A 45 10.60 9.53 4.80
CA PRO A 45 9.99 9.47 6.14
C PRO A 45 9.84 8.06 6.73
N TRP A 46 9.98 6.99 5.90
CA TRP A 46 9.88 5.61 6.39
C TRP A 46 11.18 5.11 7.04
N GLY A 47 12.29 5.81 6.83
CA GLY A 47 13.60 5.40 7.30
C GLY A 47 14.10 4.11 6.64
N ASP A 48 15.03 3.44 7.31
CA ASP A 48 15.54 2.15 6.83
C ASP A 48 14.58 1.01 7.19
N VAL A 49 13.95 0.45 6.15
CA VAL A 49 13.00 -0.67 6.27
C VAL A 49 13.66 -2.05 6.12
N THR A 50 14.95 -2.11 5.76
CA THR A 50 15.61 -3.36 5.34
C THR A 50 15.78 -4.35 6.50
N ASN A 51 16.10 -3.85 7.69
CA ASN A 51 16.44 -4.66 8.86
C ASN A 51 15.36 -4.68 9.94
N ILE A 52 14.23 -3.99 9.74
CA ILE A 52 13.15 -3.91 10.72
C ILE A 52 11.95 -4.77 10.31
N LYS A 53 11.21 -5.30 11.29
CA LYS A 53 9.93 -5.97 11.06
C LYS A 53 8.82 -4.92 10.98
N PHE A 54 7.80 -5.17 10.17
CA PHE A 54 6.68 -4.25 10.00
C PHE A 54 6.03 -3.84 11.32
N ASP A 55 5.77 -4.78 12.24
CA ASP A 55 5.06 -4.46 13.48
C ASP A 55 5.87 -3.54 14.41
N ASP A 56 7.19 -3.63 14.40
CA ASP A 56 8.05 -2.73 15.17
C ASP A 56 8.18 -1.37 14.49
N TRP A 57 8.32 -1.35 13.17
CA TRP A 57 8.31 -0.14 12.38
C TRP A 57 6.98 0.62 12.51
N TRP A 58 5.84 -0.09 12.49
CA TRP A 58 4.50 0.49 12.57
C TRP A 58 4.26 1.25 13.86
N LYS A 59 4.83 0.82 14.99
CA LYS A 59 4.66 1.51 16.30
C LYS A 59 5.10 2.97 16.29
N THR A 60 6.05 3.31 15.44
CA THR A 60 6.63 4.66 15.34
C THR A 60 6.22 5.42 14.08
N HIS A 61 5.67 4.74 13.08
CA HIS A 61 5.39 5.32 11.76
C HIS A 61 3.91 5.29 11.35
N ASP A 62 3.01 4.77 12.19
CA ASP A 62 1.57 4.72 11.89
C ASP A 62 0.95 6.10 11.63
N HIS A 63 1.51 7.16 12.25
CA HIS A 63 1.10 8.54 12.05
C HIS A 63 1.23 9.00 10.58
N LEU A 64 2.13 8.42 9.79
CA LEU A 64 2.30 8.74 8.36
C LEU A 64 1.10 8.34 7.50
N PHE A 65 0.24 7.46 8.01
CA PHE A 65 -0.93 6.91 7.33
C PHE A 65 -2.25 7.40 7.93
N GLN A 66 -2.16 8.26 8.93
CA GLN A 66 -3.35 8.84 9.55
C GLN A 66 -3.96 9.88 8.60
N GLU A 67 -5.27 9.89 8.54
CA GLU A 67 -5.99 10.96 7.87
C GLU A 67 -5.78 12.25 8.66
N PRO A 68 -5.48 13.37 7.97
CA PRO A 68 -5.51 14.64 8.64
C PRO A 68 -6.92 14.88 9.16
N ILE A 69 -7.03 15.14 10.44
CA ILE A 69 -8.28 15.47 11.12
C ILE A 69 -8.35 16.98 11.29
N ILE A 70 -9.55 17.53 11.10
CA ILE A 70 -9.81 18.90 11.55
C ILE A 70 -9.66 18.90 13.07
N LYS A 71 -8.72 19.67 13.59
CA LYS A 71 -8.45 19.81 15.02
C LYS A 71 -8.78 21.22 15.45
N VAL A 72 -9.38 21.34 16.62
CA VAL A 72 -9.37 22.60 17.37
C VAL A 72 -7.97 22.72 17.98
N LEU A 73 -7.33 23.84 17.78
CA LEU A 73 -6.02 24.14 18.35
C LEU A 73 -6.20 25.12 19.51
N ASP A 74 -5.63 24.79 20.65
CA ASP A 74 -5.59 25.69 21.79
C ASP A 74 -4.53 26.79 21.58
N ASP A 75 -3.52 26.51 20.76
CA ASP A 75 -2.44 27.43 20.41
C ASP A 75 -2.00 27.22 18.95
N ILE A 76 -1.70 28.32 18.27
CA ILE A 76 -1.21 28.35 16.87
C ILE A 76 0.13 27.60 16.74
N SER A 77 0.94 27.55 17.79
CA SER A 77 2.19 26.78 17.82
C SER A 77 1.98 25.27 17.64
N GLN A 78 0.77 24.76 17.89
CA GLN A 78 0.40 23.34 17.69
C GLN A 78 0.19 22.95 16.25
N ARG A 79 0.43 23.85 15.29
CA ARG A 79 0.36 23.56 13.84
C ARG A 79 1.34 22.44 13.48
N GLN A 80 0.80 21.31 13.02
CA GLN A 80 1.61 20.11 12.72
C GLN A 80 1.93 19.93 11.22
N THR A 81 1.16 20.60 10.34
CA THR A 81 1.29 20.41 8.90
C THR A 81 1.51 21.75 8.18
N PRO A 82 2.53 21.87 7.31
CA PRO A 82 2.81 23.11 6.57
C PRO A 82 1.68 23.48 5.58
N ASP A 83 0.93 22.49 5.08
CA ASP A 83 -0.18 22.69 4.14
C ASP A 83 -1.54 22.81 4.87
N SER A 84 -1.57 23.27 6.11
CA SER A 84 -2.80 23.51 6.88
C SER A 84 -3.20 24.96 6.87
N LEU A 85 -4.51 25.24 6.83
CA LEU A 85 -5.10 26.55 6.99
C LEU A 85 -5.57 26.72 8.44
N ILE A 86 -5.19 27.81 9.08
CA ILE A 86 -5.69 28.20 10.40
C ILE A 86 -6.78 29.24 10.18
N ILE A 87 -7.94 29.00 10.77
CA ILE A 87 -9.11 29.83 10.60
C ILE A 87 -9.69 30.20 11.95
N GLU A 88 -9.98 31.47 12.15
CA GLU A 88 -10.81 31.97 13.24
C GLU A 88 -12.28 31.87 12.84
N LEU A 89 -13.09 31.19 13.65
CA LEU A 89 -14.51 30.98 13.41
C LEU A 89 -15.32 31.79 14.42
N PRO A 90 -16.01 32.86 14.02
CA PRO A 90 -16.91 33.59 14.88
C PRO A 90 -18.18 32.78 15.14
N LEU A 91 -18.30 32.19 16.34
CA LEU A 91 -19.40 31.29 16.69
C LEU A 91 -20.77 31.99 16.87
N ASN A 92 -20.83 33.30 16.72
CA ASN A 92 -22.05 34.09 16.73
C ASN A 92 -22.77 34.18 15.38
N LEU A 93 -22.19 33.59 14.32
CA LEU A 93 -22.81 33.49 12.99
C LEU A 93 -23.64 32.21 12.85
N SER A 94 -24.59 32.23 11.91
CA SER A 94 -25.36 31.03 11.60
C SER A 94 -24.44 29.95 11.00
N THR A 95 -24.71 28.69 11.31
CA THR A 95 -23.94 27.53 10.81
C THR A 95 -23.90 27.52 9.27
N SER A 96 -25.01 27.90 8.58
CA SER A 96 -25.05 27.96 7.13
C SER A 96 -24.04 28.97 6.57
N ASN A 97 -24.02 30.20 7.12
CA ASN A 97 -23.08 31.23 6.68
C ASN A 97 -21.63 30.85 6.93
N LEU A 98 -21.34 30.17 8.06
CA LEU A 98 -20.01 29.67 8.38
C LEU A 98 -19.56 28.60 7.38
N VAL A 99 -20.44 27.62 7.06
CA VAL A 99 -20.13 26.54 6.10
C VAL A 99 -19.89 27.11 4.71
N ASP A 100 -20.73 28.03 4.22
CA ASP A 100 -20.57 28.63 2.90
C ASP A 100 -19.28 29.45 2.78
N THR A 101 -18.94 30.20 3.84
CA THR A 101 -17.69 30.97 3.90
C THR A 101 -16.46 30.05 3.94
N LEU A 102 -16.50 29.01 4.78
CA LEU A 102 -15.43 28.01 4.87
C LEU A 102 -15.21 27.31 3.54
N LYS A 103 -16.27 26.94 2.84
CA LYS A 103 -16.19 26.31 1.53
C LYS A 103 -15.43 27.18 0.54
N LYS A 104 -15.77 28.46 0.44
CA LYS A 104 -15.07 29.44 -0.43
C LYS A 104 -13.59 29.56 -0.05
N LEU A 105 -13.29 29.73 1.22
CA LEU A 105 -11.91 29.84 1.70
C LEU A 105 -11.08 28.60 1.39
N ILE A 106 -11.67 27.42 1.52
CA ILE A 106 -10.99 26.15 1.18
C ILE A 106 -10.75 26.09 -0.33
N GLU A 107 -11.75 26.41 -1.16
CA GLU A 107 -11.63 26.40 -2.63
C GLU A 107 -10.54 27.37 -3.12
N GLU A 108 -10.44 28.56 -2.52
CA GLU A 108 -9.43 29.59 -2.85
C GLU A 108 -8.01 29.19 -2.45
N ASN A 109 -7.85 28.45 -1.34
CA ASN A 109 -6.55 28.08 -0.80
C ASN A 109 -6.10 26.65 -1.17
N GLN A 110 -6.99 25.84 -1.75
CA GLN A 110 -6.61 24.52 -2.23
C GLN A 110 -5.72 24.62 -3.48
N LYS A 111 -4.57 23.97 -3.44
CA LYS A 111 -3.78 23.75 -4.66
C LYS A 111 -4.61 22.96 -5.68
N PRO A 112 -4.57 23.30 -6.98
CA PRO A 112 -5.37 22.62 -7.99
C PRO A 112 -5.06 21.13 -8.00
N ILE A 113 -6.06 20.35 -7.60
CA ILE A 113 -5.99 18.89 -7.61
C ILE A 113 -6.24 18.41 -9.03
N SER A 114 -5.29 17.70 -9.62
CA SER A 114 -5.44 17.09 -10.94
C SER A 114 -6.74 16.29 -11.00
N LYS A 115 -7.62 16.62 -11.97
CA LYS A 115 -8.95 16.01 -12.16
C LYS A 115 -8.94 14.47 -12.30
N LYS A 116 -7.78 13.85 -12.44
CA LYS A 116 -7.61 12.41 -12.58
C LYS A 116 -7.49 11.64 -11.25
N LYS A 117 -7.32 12.32 -10.12
CA LYS A 117 -7.26 11.66 -8.80
C LYS A 117 -8.47 12.08 -7.98
N LYS A 118 -9.47 11.22 -7.86
CA LYS A 118 -10.48 11.32 -6.81
C LYS A 118 -9.75 11.05 -5.49
N ILE A 119 -9.24 12.12 -4.87
CA ILE A 119 -8.56 12.01 -3.57
C ILE A 119 -9.66 11.82 -2.53
N MET A 120 -9.86 10.58 -2.11
CA MET A 120 -10.75 10.27 -1.00
C MET A 120 -10.10 10.47 0.38
N PHE A 121 -8.77 10.62 0.43
CA PHE A 121 -8.01 10.73 1.68
C PHE A 121 -6.77 11.61 1.48
N THR A 122 -6.39 12.35 2.50
CA THR A 122 -5.37 13.40 2.47
C THR A 122 -4.05 13.02 3.19
N GLY A 123 -3.84 11.77 3.52
CA GLY A 123 -2.54 11.29 4.02
C GLY A 123 -1.47 11.28 2.93
N THR A 124 -0.22 11.46 3.30
CA THR A 124 0.93 11.43 2.37
C THR A 124 1.04 10.08 1.66
N TYR A 125 0.69 9.00 2.34
CA TYR A 125 0.75 7.64 1.84
C TYR A 125 -0.65 7.05 1.69
N GLN A 126 -1.15 7.03 0.46
CA GLN A 126 -2.50 6.56 0.14
C GLN A 126 -2.46 5.35 -0.77
N LEU A 127 -3.37 4.42 -0.53
CA LEU A 127 -3.59 3.32 -1.45
C LEU A 127 -4.20 3.88 -2.76
N THR A 128 -3.64 3.48 -3.90
CA THR A 128 -4.10 3.95 -5.21
C THR A 128 -5.42 3.33 -5.64
N ASP A 129 -5.79 2.19 -5.05
CA ASP A 129 -7.06 1.51 -5.25
C ASP A 129 -7.83 1.50 -3.92
N SER A 130 -8.97 2.20 -3.89
CA SER A 130 -9.89 2.21 -2.75
C SER A 130 -10.82 0.99 -2.73
N SER A 131 -10.84 0.18 -3.80
CA SER A 131 -11.50 -1.10 -3.77
C SER A 131 -10.80 -1.99 -2.74
N GLU A 132 -11.57 -2.74 -1.96
CA GLU A 132 -11.02 -3.64 -0.94
C GLU A 132 -9.91 -4.50 -1.56
N LEU A 133 -8.67 -4.12 -1.29
CA LEU A 133 -7.52 -4.94 -1.66
C LEU A 133 -7.80 -6.34 -1.13
N ARG A 134 -7.87 -7.31 -2.03
CA ARG A 134 -7.97 -8.72 -1.65
C ARG A 134 -6.65 -9.14 -0.99
N PHE A 135 -6.41 -8.60 0.21
CA PHE A 135 -5.14 -8.70 0.93
C PHE A 135 -4.62 -10.14 1.05
N LYS A 136 -5.51 -11.13 1.17
CA LYS A 136 -5.11 -12.56 1.18
C LYS A 136 -4.47 -12.97 -0.15
N THR A 137 -5.09 -12.61 -1.26
CA THR A 137 -4.55 -12.91 -2.60
C THR A 137 -3.25 -12.16 -2.85
N MET A 138 -3.20 -10.88 -2.47
CA MET A 138 -1.99 -10.06 -2.59
C MET A 138 -0.84 -10.61 -1.75
N ARG A 139 -1.12 -11.06 -0.53
CA ARG A 139 -0.13 -11.72 0.33
C ARG A 139 0.39 -13.02 -0.28
N ASN A 140 -0.48 -13.83 -0.86
CA ASN A 140 -0.06 -15.04 -1.56
C ASN A 140 0.84 -14.71 -2.76
N LYS A 141 0.48 -13.71 -3.57
CA LYS A 141 1.31 -13.23 -4.67
C LYS A 141 2.69 -12.77 -4.17
N LEU A 142 2.74 -11.94 -3.13
CA LEU A 142 3.99 -11.47 -2.52
C LEU A 142 4.85 -12.62 -2.02
N ASN A 143 4.26 -13.54 -1.27
CA ASN A 143 5.00 -14.67 -0.70
C ASN A 143 5.61 -15.57 -1.77
N ILE A 144 4.83 -15.94 -2.81
CA ILE A 144 5.34 -16.76 -3.91
C ILE A 144 6.40 -15.98 -4.70
N TYR A 145 6.15 -14.71 -4.98
CA TYR A 145 7.08 -13.86 -5.71
C TYR A 145 8.42 -13.74 -4.97
N ARG A 146 8.38 -13.37 -3.70
CA ARG A 146 9.56 -13.17 -2.85
C ARG A 146 10.27 -14.46 -2.48
N ASP A 147 9.53 -15.42 -1.90
CA ASP A 147 10.12 -16.58 -1.21
C ASP A 147 10.39 -17.74 -2.17
N VAL A 148 9.75 -17.79 -3.34
CA VAL A 148 9.91 -18.88 -4.32
C VAL A 148 10.52 -18.37 -5.62
N TYR A 149 9.89 -17.41 -6.27
CA TYR A 149 10.28 -16.98 -7.62
C TYR A 149 11.65 -16.29 -7.63
N LEU A 150 11.86 -15.26 -6.81
CA LEU A 150 13.13 -14.53 -6.75
C LEU A 150 14.27 -15.37 -6.17
N VAL A 151 13.98 -16.18 -5.15
CA VAL A 151 14.99 -17.05 -4.51
C VAL A 151 15.52 -18.10 -5.49
N ASN A 152 14.65 -18.66 -6.34
CA ASN A 152 15.00 -19.66 -7.33
C ASN A 152 15.42 -19.06 -8.69
N ARG A 153 15.87 -17.80 -8.71
CA ARG A 153 16.39 -17.12 -9.91
C ARG A 153 15.38 -17.07 -11.06
N ARG A 154 14.10 -16.87 -10.71
CA ARG A 154 13.02 -16.59 -11.67
C ARG A 154 12.80 -17.73 -12.68
N PRO A 155 12.47 -18.93 -12.23
CA PRO A 155 12.25 -20.06 -13.10
C PRO A 155 11.04 -19.79 -14.01
N SER A 156 11.00 -20.47 -15.16
CA SER A 156 9.79 -20.48 -16.01
C SER A 156 8.59 -21.02 -15.21
N THR A 157 7.38 -20.57 -15.56
CA THR A 157 6.17 -20.91 -14.79
C THR A 157 5.93 -22.41 -14.61
N PRO A 158 6.17 -23.29 -15.63
CA PRO A 158 6.06 -24.73 -15.43
C PRO A 158 7.06 -25.28 -14.38
N LYS A 159 8.28 -24.74 -14.33
CA LYS A 159 9.27 -25.13 -13.32
C LYS A 159 8.98 -24.52 -11.93
N LEU A 160 8.28 -23.40 -11.89
CA LEU A 160 7.92 -22.73 -10.64
C LEU A 160 6.82 -23.49 -9.88
N LEU A 161 5.89 -24.12 -10.57
CA LEU A 161 4.73 -24.77 -9.96
C LEU A 161 5.10 -25.81 -8.89
N PRO A 162 5.96 -26.83 -9.15
CA PRO A 162 6.33 -27.78 -8.11
C PRO A 162 6.99 -27.09 -6.91
N MET A 163 7.81 -26.06 -7.12
CA MET A 163 8.45 -25.31 -6.04
C MET A 163 7.42 -24.58 -5.16
N VAL A 164 6.33 -24.06 -5.78
CA VAL A 164 5.23 -23.43 -5.04
C VAL A 164 4.46 -24.46 -4.23
N VAL A 165 4.19 -25.64 -4.80
CA VAL A 165 3.54 -26.73 -4.06
C VAL A 165 4.36 -27.14 -2.84
N ASP A 166 5.67 -27.33 -2.99
CA ASP A 166 6.58 -27.70 -1.91
C ASP A 166 6.68 -26.59 -0.84
N TYR A 167 6.70 -25.34 -1.27
CA TYR A 167 6.66 -24.19 -0.35
C TYR A 167 5.43 -24.22 0.57
N TYR A 168 4.24 -24.51 0.03
CA TYR A 168 3.03 -24.59 0.84
C TYR A 168 2.99 -25.87 1.70
N ARG A 169 3.46 -27.01 1.17
CA ARG A 169 3.58 -28.26 1.96
C ARG A 169 4.51 -28.11 3.17
N GLY A 170 5.61 -27.36 3.01
CA GLY A 170 6.53 -27.06 4.11
C GLY A 170 5.95 -26.14 5.20
N LYS A 171 4.85 -25.45 4.93
CA LYS A 171 4.23 -24.51 5.87
C LYS A 171 2.93 -25.05 6.45
N LYS A 172 3.02 -25.75 7.58
CA LYS A 172 1.90 -26.45 8.28
C LYS A 172 0.59 -25.61 8.46
N ARG A 173 0.66 -24.27 8.39
CA ARG A 173 -0.49 -23.37 8.59
C ARG A 173 -0.99 -22.68 7.34
N MET A 174 -0.38 -22.92 6.18
CA MET A 174 -0.77 -22.27 4.93
C MET A 174 -1.35 -23.33 3.97
N LYS A 175 -2.55 -23.01 3.45
CA LYS A 175 -3.17 -23.83 2.41
C LYS A 175 -2.76 -23.27 1.04
N ILE A 176 -2.59 -24.17 0.06
CA ILE A 176 -2.44 -23.79 -1.34
C ILE A 176 -3.65 -22.95 -1.74
N PRO A 177 -3.46 -21.77 -2.37
CA PRO A 177 -4.57 -20.97 -2.87
C PRO A 177 -5.41 -21.77 -3.87
N THR A 178 -6.75 -21.67 -3.78
CA THR A 178 -7.67 -22.43 -4.66
C THR A 178 -7.39 -22.22 -6.15
N THR A 179 -6.90 -21.04 -6.54
CA THR A 179 -6.50 -20.74 -7.93
C THR A 179 -5.25 -21.47 -8.39
N LEU A 180 -4.50 -22.10 -7.49
CA LEU A 180 -3.28 -22.88 -7.74
C LEU A 180 -3.44 -24.35 -7.30
N ASP A 181 -4.63 -24.77 -6.91
CA ASP A 181 -4.92 -26.10 -6.40
C ASP A 181 -5.39 -26.99 -7.55
N GLU A 182 -4.66 -28.08 -7.79
CA GLU A 182 -4.95 -29.08 -8.83
C GLU A 182 -6.28 -29.82 -8.58
N SER A 183 -6.78 -29.83 -7.34
CA SER A 183 -8.09 -30.40 -7.03
C SER A 183 -9.27 -29.57 -7.57
N THR A 184 -9.02 -28.30 -7.86
CA THR A 184 -10.05 -27.35 -8.27
C THR A 184 -9.82 -26.73 -9.66
N ASN A 185 -8.64 -26.88 -10.25
CA ASN A 185 -8.27 -26.29 -11.52
C ASN A 185 -7.43 -27.25 -12.39
N ASP A 186 -7.56 -27.13 -13.69
CA ASP A 186 -6.65 -27.80 -14.62
C ASP A 186 -5.24 -27.17 -14.61
N LEU A 187 -4.25 -27.96 -14.96
CA LEU A 187 -2.84 -27.58 -14.94
C LEU A 187 -2.55 -26.34 -15.82
N GLY A 188 -3.20 -26.21 -16.96
CA GLY A 188 -3.02 -25.07 -17.86
C GLY A 188 -3.44 -23.75 -17.22
N ASN A 189 -4.60 -23.75 -16.53
CA ASN A 189 -5.10 -22.59 -15.79
C ASN A 189 -4.22 -22.24 -14.60
N ILE A 190 -3.71 -23.24 -13.87
CA ILE A 190 -2.78 -23.03 -12.76
C ILE A 190 -1.50 -22.32 -13.25
N ILE A 191 -0.88 -22.85 -14.30
CA ILE A 191 0.33 -22.28 -14.92
C ILE A 191 0.07 -20.84 -15.38
N LYS A 192 -1.05 -20.59 -16.04
CA LYS A 192 -1.45 -19.26 -16.50
C LYS A 192 -1.64 -18.29 -15.32
N ASN A 193 -2.32 -18.71 -14.26
CA ASN A 193 -2.53 -17.90 -13.07
C ASN A 193 -1.21 -17.59 -12.36
N LEU A 194 -0.34 -18.58 -12.22
CA LEU A 194 0.97 -18.41 -11.61
C LEU A 194 1.83 -17.42 -12.40
N GLY A 195 1.86 -17.52 -13.73
CA GLY A 195 2.55 -16.57 -14.60
C GLY A 195 2.00 -15.15 -14.48
N ARG A 196 0.68 -14.98 -14.34
CA ARG A 196 0.05 -13.69 -14.08
C ARG A 196 0.48 -13.13 -12.73
N TRP A 197 0.50 -13.94 -11.69
CA TRP A 197 0.93 -13.51 -10.36
C TRP A 197 2.38 -13.01 -10.32
N MET A 198 3.27 -13.62 -11.08
CA MET A 198 4.66 -13.15 -11.18
C MET A 198 4.73 -11.78 -11.86
N LYS A 199 4.01 -11.59 -12.95
CA LYS A 199 3.91 -10.29 -13.65
C LYS A 199 3.27 -9.22 -12.76
N ASP A 200 2.25 -9.57 -12.01
CA ASP A 200 1.62 -8.65 -11.04
C ASP A 200 2.63 -8.21 -9.97
N GLY A 201 3.42 -9.15 -9.44
CA GLY A 201 4.48 -8.85 -8.48
C GLY A 201 5.51 -7.84 -9.03
N GLU A 202 5.94 -8.02 -10.28
CA GLU A 202 6.86 -7.09 -10.96
C GLU A 202 6.24 -5.70 -11.14
N LYS A 203 4.99 -5.65 -11.60
CA LYS A 203 4.27 -4.37 -11.76
C LYS A 203 4.07 -3.63 -10.43
N ILE A 204 3.70 -4.36 -9.37
CA ILE A 204 3.54 -3.76 -8.06
C ILE A 204 4.88 -3.22 -7.54
N MET A 205 5.99 -3.94 -7.72
CA MET A 205 7.31 -3.44 -7.37
C MET A 205 7.66 -2.15 -8.12
N LEU A 206 7.37 -2.09 -9.42
CA LEU A 206 7.57 -0.90 -10.24
C LEU A 206 6.72 0.27 -9.73
N ASN A 207 5.44 0.03 -9.45
CA ASN A 207 4.52 1.04 -8.91
C ASN A 207 5.03 1.56 -7.55
N VAL A 208 5.43 0.65 -6.65
CA VAL A 208 6.00 1.01 -5.34
C VAL A 208 7.27 1.84 -5.51
N SER A 209 8.15 1.51 -6.46
CA SER A 209 9.34 2.33 -6.73
C SER A 209 9.00 3.74 -7.24
N ASN A 210 7.78 3.96 -7.70
CA ASN A 210 7.25 5.26 -8.11
C ASN A 210 6.40 5.95 -7.04
N GLY A 211 6.26 5.36 -5.84
CA GLY A 211 5.47 5.89 -4.74
C GLY A 211 3.99 5.56 -4.81
N GLU A 212 3.60 4.52 -5.54
CA GLU A 212 2.21 4.08 -5.71
C GLU A 212 2.02 2.66 -5.19
N PHE A 213 0.91 2.39 -4.47
CA PHE A 213 0.58 1.04 -4.03
C PHE A 213 -0.94 0.80 -4.02
N PRO A 214 -1.40 -0.33 -4.57
CA PRO A 214 -0.65 -1.26 -5.42
C PRO A 214 -0.41 -0.73 -6.85
N GLY A 215 -1.06 0.38 -7.24
CA GLY A 215 -1.07 0.89 -8.59
C GLY A 215 -1.87 0.00 -9.55
N ASN A 216 -1.74 0.23 -10.84
CA ASN A 216 -2.32 -0.62 -11.87
C ASN A 216 -1.42 -1.87 -12.08
N TYR A 217 -1.96 -3.08 -11.86
CA TYR A 217 -1.23 -4.34 -11.98
C TYR A 217 -2.06 -5.47 -12.59
#